data_561becbc8bd112b1c221b23273143b4e
#
_entry.id   561becbc8bd112b1c221b23273143b4e
#
_cell.length_a   1.000
_cell.length_b   1.000
_cell.length_c   1.000
_cell.angle_alpha   90.00
_cell.angle_beta   90.00
_cell.angle_gamma   90.00
#
_symmetry.space_group_name_H-M   'P 1'
#
loop_
_entity.id
_entity.type
_entity.pdbx_description
1 polymer ?
#
loop_
_entity_poly.entity_id
_entity_poly.type
_entity_poly.pdbx_seq_one_letter_code
_entity_poly.pdbx_strand_id
1 'polypeptide(L)'
;VRINYISDAWTRIKNHCRTTVNKAFTENKPSDEFKRKLLISEHSPIRLLEIDWSWLNIPYWLSTEWSRHKFEKFITSQRDDRMIDDTPRGKKPQDAPVNYDGYANAQNTIDAWRKRLCYQATPEARKLAEEFKIELRQYEHEWSDILVPNCIYRCGCPEFSMCKERFFARFCKYCEENQINTNNIQERYAAYNDFFYYEREDIDE
;
A
#
# COMPACT_ATOMS: atom_id res chain seq x y z
N VAL A 1 -4.20 8.31 -8.95
CA VAL A 1 -3.91 8.61 -7.52
C VAL A 1 -3.18 9.93 -7.39
N ARG A 2 -3.35 10.61 -6.28
CA ARG A 2 -2.60 11.79 -5.90
C ARG A 2 -2.24 11.69 -4.42
N ILE A 3 -0.97 11.86 -4.08
CA ILE A 3 -0.54 12.02 -2.69
C ILE A 3 -0.67 13.50 -2.32
N ASN A 4 -1.44 13.80 -1.29
CA ASN A 4 -1.70 15.16 -0.83
C ASN A 4 -0.72 15.60 0.26
N TYR A 5 -0.36 14.65 1.15
CA TYR A 5 0.52 14.92 2.29
C TYR A 5 1.22 13.64 2.77
N ILE A 6 2.47 13.79 3.19
CA ILE A 6 3.22 12.77 3.94
C ILE A 6 3.91 13.47 5.12
N SER A 7 3.82 12.89 6.32
CA SER A 7 4.43 13.46 7.51
C SER A 7 5.95 13.31 7.50
N ASP A 8 6.70 14.38 7.78
CA ASP A 8 8.15 14.29 8.09
C ASP A 8 8.34 13.87 9.57
N ALA A 9 8.16 12.58 9.83
CA ALA A 9 8.16 12.02 11.18
C ALA A 9 9.42 11.20 11.52
N TRP A 10 10.36 11.01 10.60
CA TRP A 10 11.44 10.05 10.74
C TRP A 10 12.39 10.31 11.90
N THR A 11 12.77 11.57 12.18
CA THR A 11 13.59 11.92 13.35
C THR A 11 12.86 11.62 14.65
N ARG A 12 11.55 11.93 14.73
CA ARG A 12 10.68 11.62 15.85
C ARG A 12 10.55 10.11 16.07
N ILE A 13 10.32 9.33 14.98
CA ILE A 13 10.26 7.88 15.01
C ILE A 13 11.55 7.27 15.54
N LYS A 14 12.71 7.75 15.03
CA LYS A 14 14.03 7.33 15.52
C LYS A 14 14.20 7.59 17.00
N ASN A 15 13.76 8.74 17.50
CA ASN A 15 13.86 9.09 18.90
C ASN A 15 12.95 8.21 19.78
N HIS A 16 11.75 7.85 19.33
CA HIS A 16 10.92 6.88 20.04
C HIS A 16 11.59 5.49 20.10
N CYS A 17 12.23 5.03 19.02
CA CYS A 17 13.04 3.81 19.09
C CYS A 17 14.20 3.92 20.09
N ARG A 18 14.82 5.09 20.20
CA ARG A 18 15.91 5.34 21.20
C ARG A 18 15.40 5.34 22.63
N THR A 19 14.19 5.87 22.85
CA THR A 19 13.53 5.84 24.17
C THR A 19 13.36 4.40 24.67
N THR A 20 12.93 3.48 23.80
CA THR A 20 12.70 2.07 24.21
C THR A 20 13.97 1.33 24.65
N VAL A 21 15.15 1.83 24.29
CA VAL A 21 16.46 1.27 24.66
C VAL A 21 17.29 2.22 25.54
N ASN A 22 16.62 3.19 26.18
CA ASN A 22 17.21 4.16 27.12
C ASN A 22 18.41 4.94 26.54
N LYS A 23 18.31 5.38 25.26
CA LYS A 23 19.32 6.21 24.59
C LYS A 23 18.85 7.66 24.53
N ALA A 24 19.78 8.62 24.66
CA ALA A 24 19.50 10.04 24.52
C ALA A 24 18.93 10.38 23.13
N PHE A 25 18.14 11.44 23.02
CA PHE A 25 17.61 11.96 21.76
C PHE A 25 18.72 12.42 20.82
N THR A 26 18.41 12.50 19.55
CA THR A 26 19.30 12.92 18.49
C THR A 26 18.54 13.73 17.44
N GLU A 27 19.20 14.74 16.88
CA GLU A 27 18.70 15.51 15.73
C GLU A 27 19.06 14.85 14.38
N ASN A 28 19.90 13.80 14.41
CA ASN A 28 20.35 13.14 13.20
C ASN A 28 19.20 12.37 12.55
N LYS A 29 18.95 12.65 11.27
CA LYS A 29 18.00 11.87 10.45
C LYS A 29 18.39 10.38 10.43
N PRO A 30 17.45 9.45 10.37
CA PRO A 30 17.74 8.04 10.16
C PRO A 30 18.28 7.78 8.75
N SER A 31 19.12 6.74 8.63
CA SER A 31 19.52 6.22 7.32
C SER A 31 18.37 5.45 6.65
N ASP A 32 18.44 5.31 5.34
CA ASP A 32 17.45 4.55 4.58
C ASP A 32 17.44 3.07 4.99
N GLU A 33 18.60 2.51 5.33
CA GLU A 33 18.69 1.15 5.90
C GLU A 33 17.93 1.04 7.23
N PHE A 34 18.03 2.03 8.11
CA PHE A 34 17.27 2.06 9.36
C PHE A 34 15.76 2.15 9.10
N LYS A 35 15.33 3.02 8.20
CA LYS A 35 13.92 3.14 7.80
C LYS A 35 13.37 1.81 7.27
N ARG A 36 14.08 1.19 6.32
CA ARG A 36 13.69 -0.09 5.73
C ARG A 36 13.58 -1.21 6.76
N LYS A 37 14.57 -1.36 7.63
CA LYS A 37 14.55 -2.37 8.70
C LYS A 37 13.38 -2.15 9.66
N LEU A 38 13.11 -0.90 10.03
CA LEU A 38 12.03 -0.55 10.94
C LEU A 38 10.65 -0.83 10.32
N LEU A 39 10.46 -0.51 9.04
CA LEU A 39 9.23 -0.75 8.30
C LEU A 39 8.99 -2.27 8.10
N ILE A 40 10.01 -3.03 7.72
CA ILE A 40 9.91 -4.49 7.56
C ILE A 40 9.57 -5.18 8.89
N SER A 41 10.16 -4.71 10.00
CA SER A 41 9.87 -5.25 11.34
C SER A 41 8.53 -4.78 11.91
N GLU A 42 7.85 -3.85 11.24
CA GLU A 42 6.58 -3.26 11.69
C GLU A 42 6.64 -2.74 13.13
N HIS A 43 7.79 -2.20 13.52
CA HIS A 43 7.98 -1.69 14.87
C HIS A 43 7.05 -0.51 15.15
N SER A 44 6.37 -0.51 16.30
CA SER A 44 5.26 0.41 16.61
C SER A 44 5.46 1.90 16.31
N PRO A 45 6.68 2.52 16.41
CA PRO A 45 6.86 3.91 16.05
C PRO A 45 6.56 4.29 14.60
N ILE A 46 6.52 3.31 13.65
CA ILE A 46 6.11 3.60 12.26
C ILE A 46 4.67 4.12 12.15
N ARG A 47 3.85 3.94 13.18
CA ARG A 47 2.49 4.49 13.24
C ARG A 47 2.44 6.02 13.29
N LEU A 48 3.58 6.67 13.50
CA LEU A 48 3.71 8.13 13.42
C LEU A 48 4.00 8.63 12.00
N LEU A 49 4.26 7.71 11.06
CA LEU A 49 4.40 8.04 9.65
C LEU A 49 3.01 7.99 9.03
N GLU A 50 2.53 9.13 8.56
CA GLU A 50 1.15 9.35 8.13
C GLU A 50 1.11 9.85 6.69
N ILE A 51 0.07 9.48 5.96
CA ILE A 51 -0.15 9.82 4.57
C ILE A 51 -1.60 10.18 4.30
N ASP A 52 -1.81 11.16 3.44
CA ASP A 52 -3.09 11.57 2.89
C ASP A 52 -3.04 11.49 1.36
N TRP A 53 -4.05 10.88 0.76
CA TRP A 53 -4.15 10.70 -0.69
C TRP A 53 -5.56 10.81 -1.21
N SER A 54 -5.68 11.07 -2.53
CA SER A 54 -6.97 11.12 -3.24
C SER A 54 -7.01 10.16 -4.42
N TRP A 55 -8.13 9.47 -4.56
CA TRP A 55 -8.56 8.82 -5.80
C TRP A 55 -9.75 9.58 -6.38
N LEU A 56 -9.65 10.03 -7.62
CA LEU A 56 -10.68 10.82 -8.29
C LEU A 56 -11.46 9.93 -9.27
N ASN A 57 -12.78 10.14 -9.32
CA ASN A 57 -13.68 9.48 -10.27
C ASN A 57 -13.61 7.94 -10.25
N ILE A 58 -13.43 7.35 -9.07
CA ILE A 58 -13.50 5.90 -8.93
C ILE A 58 -14.96 5.43 -8.83
N PRO A 59 -15.30 4.20 -9.26
CA PRO A 59 -16.62 3.65 -9.06
C PRO A 59 -17.03 3.62 -7.58
N TYR A 60 -18.29 3.95 -7.28
CA TYR A 60 -18.78 3.94 -5.90
C TYR A 60 -18.59 2.59 -5.20
N TRP A 61 -18.87 1.46 -5.88
CA TRP A 61 -18.65 0.13 -5.32
C TRP A 61 -17.19 -0.09 -4.90
N LEU A 62 -16.24 0.46 -5.64
CA LEU A 62 -14.81 0.36 -5.34
C LEU A 62 -14.45 1.14 -4.08
N SER A 63 -15.07 2.32 -3.88
CA SER A 63 -14.89 3.09 -2.64
C SER A 63 -15.39 2.31 -1.41
N THR A 64 -16.47 1.52 -1.54
CA THR A 64 -16.97 0.68 -0.44
C THR A 64 -16.04 -0.49 -0.14
N GLU A 65 -15.38 -1.05 -1.14
CA GLU A 65 -14.37 -2.11 -0.97
C GLU A 65 -13.16 -1.61 -0.17
N TRP A 66 -12.68 -0.41 -0.47
CA TRP A 66 -11.58 0.23 0.26
C TRP A 66 -11.99 0.71 1.66
N SER A 67 -13.25 1.04 1.88
CA SER A 67 -13.78 1.48 3.17
C SER A 67 -13.74 0.43 4.29
N ARG A 68 -13.44 -0.83 3.96
CA ARG A 68 -13.26 -1.91 4.94
C ARG A 68 -11.92 -1.85 5.69
N HIS A 69 -10.98 -1.04 5.21
CA HIS A 69 -9.68 -0.85 5.85
C HIS A 69 -9.74 0.22 6.94
N LYS A 70 -8.74 0.20 7.83
CA LYS A 70 -8.61 1.14 8.96
C LYS A 70 -8.04 2.48 8.49
N PHE A 71 -8.78 3.17 7.64
CA PHE A 71 -8.48 4.50 7.14
C PHE A 71 -9.50 5.49 7.66
N GLU A 72 -9.10 6.71 7.95
CA GLU A 72 -10.00 7.83 7.87
C GLU A 72 -10.28 8.11 6.38
N LYS A 73 -11.53 8.37 6.06
CA LYS A 73 -11.96 8.46 4.67
C LYS A 73 -13.07 9.48 4.48
N PHE A 74 -12.94 10.22 3.40
CA PHE A 74 -13.91 11.22 2.96
C PHE A 74 -14.31 10.88 1.53
N ILE A 75 -15.56 10.49 1.34
CA ILE A 75 -16.07 10.03 0.04
C ILE A 75 -17.15 11.00 -0.42
N THR A 76 -17.20 11.28 -1.73
CA THR A 76 -18.23 12.14 -2.32
C THR A 76 -19.61 11.72 -1.82
N SER A 77 -20.34 12.67 -1.22
CA SER A 77 -21.69 12.45 -0.75
C SER A 77 -22.63 12.17 -1.93
N GLN A 78 -23.45 11.13 -1.80
CA GLN A 78 -24.51 10.83 -2.77
C GLN A 78 -25.88 11.38 -2.32
N ARG A 79 -25.93 12.30 -1.37
CA ARG A 79 -27.18 12.95 -0.95
C ARG A 79 -27.69 13.84 -2.07
N ASP A 80 -29.01 13.76 -2.35
CA ASP A 80 -29.67 14.49 -3.44
C ASP A 80 -29.49 16.01 -3.31
N ASP A 81 -29.47 16.53 -2.07
CA ASP A 81 -29.26 17.96 -1.77
C ASP A 81 -27.82 18.46 -1.96
N ARG A 82 -26.89 17.61 -2.30
CA ARG A 82 -25.45 17.94 -2.45
C ARG A 82 -24.87 17.55 -3.80
N MET A 83 -25.68 16.91 -4.64
CA MET A 83 -25.25 16.46 -5.96
C MET A 83 -25.48 17.56 -7.00
N ILE A 84 -24.59 17.60 -7.99
CA ILE A 84 -24.70 18.53 -9.13
C ILE A 84 -25.71 18.02 -10.16
N ASP A 85 -25.88 16.69 -10.24
CA ASP A 85 -26.85 16.06 -11.15
C ASP A 85 -28.19 15.79 -10.44
N ASP A 86 -29.28 15.85 -11.21
CA ASP A 86 -30.64 15.64 -10.74
C ASP A 86 -31.03 14.16 -10.59
N THR A 87 -30.07 13.24 -10.73
CA THR A 87 -30.35 11.80 -10.61
C THR A 87 -30.58 11.45 -9.14
N PRO A 88 -31.78 11.02 -8.74
CA PRO A 88 -32.03 10.61 -7.36
C PRO A 88 -31.10 9.52 -6.89
N ARG A 89 -30.65 9.59 -5.64
CA ARG A 89 -29.71 8.64 -5.02
C ARG A 89 -30.08 7.18 -5.29
N GLY A 90 -31.35 6.82 -5.15
CA GLY A 90 -31.85 5.47 -5.36
C GLY A 90 -31.81 4.97 -6.81
N LYS A 91 -31.50 5.84 -7.77
CA LYS A 91 -31.38 5.52 -9.20
C LYS A 91 -29.94 5.57 -9.71
N LYS A 92 -28.99 5.99 -8.87
CA LYS A 92 -27.57 6.01 -9.27
C LYS A 92 -27.03 4.60 -9.43
N PRO A 93 -26.32 4.31 -10.52
CA PRO A 93 -25.68 3.02 -10.70
C PRO A 93 -24.53 2.82 -9.68
N GLN A 94 -24.17 1.59 -9.39
CA GLN A 94 -23.10 1.29 -8.43
C GLN A 94 -21.72 1.74 -8.92
N ASP A 95 -21.54 1.93 -10.21
CA ASP A 95 -20.33 2.45 -10.85
C ASP A 95 -20.32 3.98 -10.98
N ALA A 96 -21.33 4.67 -10.42
CA ALA A 96 -21.34 6.14 -10.39
C ALA A 96 -20.00 6.67 -9.83
N PRO A 97 -19.38 7.66 -10.51
CA PRO A 97 -18.08 8.16 -10.09
C PRO A 97 -18.14 8.90 -8.76
N VAL A 98 -17.18 8.62 -7.89
CA VAL A 98 -16.97 9.32 -6.62
C VAL A 98 -15.51 9.65 -6.43
N ASN A 99 -15.23 10.70 -5.67
CA ASN A 99 -13.89 10.95 -5.16
C ASN A 99 -13.75 10.31 -3.78
N TYR A 100 -12.56 9.83 -3.48
CA TYR A 100 -12.22 9.18 -2.22
C TYR A 100 -10.91 9.78 -1.72
N ASP A 101 -10.97 10.45 -0.59
CA ASP A 101 -9.77 10.84 0.14
C ASP A 101 -9.54 9.86 1.28
N GLY A 102 -8.31 9.37 1.40
CA GLY A 102 -7.88 8.46 2.43
C GLY A 102 -6.78 9.07 3.30
N TYR A 103 -6.87 8.83 4.60
CA TYR A 103 -5.81 9.16 5.55
C TYR A 103 -5.48 7.95 6.39
N ALA A 104 -4.20 7.62 6.51
CA ALA A 104 -3.72 6.45 7.24
C ALA A 104 -2.28 6.62 7.76
N ASN A 105 -1.90 5.77 8.70
CA ASN A 105 -0.49 5.61 9.06
C ASN A 105 0.15 4.43 8.30
N ALA A 106 1.48 4.31 8.41
CA ALA A 106 2.23 3.28 7.71
C ALA A 106 1.76 1.85 8.04
N GLN A 107 1.43 1.55 9.30
CA GLN A 107 0.94 0.22 9.66
C GLN A 107 -0.38 -0.11 8.96
N ASN A 108 -1.31 0.83 8.94
CA ASN A 108 -2.62 0.62 8.31
C ASN A 108 -2.51 0.47 6.79
N THR A 109 -1.58 1.20 6.15
CA THR A 109 -1.31 1.02 4.71
C THR A 109 -0.67 -0.34 4.43
N ILE A 110 0.32 -0.77 5.20
CA ILE A 110 0.94 -2.10 5.07
C ILE A 110 -0.13 -3.19 5.15
N ASP A 111 -1.01 -3.14 6.17
CA ASP A 111 -2.07 -4.12 6.36
C ASP A 111 -3.07 -4.17 5.20
N ALA A 112 -3.44 -3.00 4.68
CA ALA A 112 -4.37 -2.88 3.56
C ALA A 112 -3.74 -3.37 2.25
N TRP A 113 -2.53 -2.92 1.94
CA TRP A 113 -1.85 -3.24 0.68
C TRP A 113 -1.50 -4.73 0.57
N ARG A 114 -1.23 -5.42 1.68
CA ARG A 114 -1.12 -6.89 1.70
C ARG A 114 -2.34 -7.59 1.10
N LYS A 115 -3.53 -7.02 1.29
CA LYS A 115 -4.77 -7.56 0.74
C LYS A 115 -5.07 -7.03 -0.66
N ARG A 116 -4.77 -5.77 -0.94
CA ARG A 116 -5.15 -5.10 -2.19
C ARG A 116 -4.15 -5.31 -3.33
N LEU A 117 -2.89 -5.61 -3.04
CA LEU A 117 -1.92 -6.08 -4.03
C LEU A 117 -2.05 -7.58 -4.33
N CYS A 118 -2.92 -8.30 -3.61
CA CYS A 118 -3.19 -9.72 -3.87
C CYS A 118 -4.00 -9.87 -5.16
N TYR A 119 -3.65 -10.86 -5.98
CA TYR A 119 -4.38 -11.19 -7.22
C TYR A 119 -5.78 -11.80 -6.98
N GLN A 120 -6.17 -12.04 -5.72
CA GLN A 120 -7.56 -12.34 -5.35
C GLN A 120 -8.39 -11.07 -5.11
N ALA A 121 -7.77 -9.88 -5.04
CA ALA A 121 -8.51 -8.62 -5.07
C ALA A 121 -9.10 -8.39 -6.46
N THR A 122 -10.15 -7.57 -6.53
CA THR A 122 -10.67 -7.15 -7.84
C THR A 122 -9.57 -6.44 -8.64
N PRO A 123 -9.50 -6.62 -9.97
CA PRO A 123 -8.48 -5.97 -10.79
C PRO A 123 -8.42 -4.45 -10.56
N GLU A 124 -9.58 -3.80 -10.42
CA GLU A 124 -9.70 -2.37 -10.20
C GLU A 124 -9.15 -1.95 -8.83
N ALA A 125 -9.42 -2.72 -7.77
CA ALA A 125 -8.88 -2.43 -6.44
C ALA A 125 -7.36 -2.63 -6.41
N ARG A 126 -6.86 -3.67 -7.10
CA ARG A 126 -5.43 -3.91 -7.24
C ARG A 126 -4.76 -2.78 -8.01
N LYS A 127 -5.35 -2.33 -9.13
CA LYS A 127 -4.83 -1.20 -9.91
C LYS A 127 -4.65 0.05 -9.05
N LEU A 128 -5.64 0.43 -8.23
CA LEU A 128 -5.50 1.56 -7.31
C LEU A 128 -4.37 1.36 -6.30
N ALA A 129 -4.19 0.13 -5.78
CA ALA A 129 -3.11 -0.18 -4.85
C ALA A 129 -1.73 -0.08 -5.52
N GLU A 130 -1.62 -0.54 -6.75
CA GLU A 130 -0.40 -0.48 -7.56
C GLU A 130 -0.03 0.96 -7.93
N GLU A 131 -0.99 1.76 -8.40
CA GLU A 131 -0.80 3.18 -8.69
C GLU A 131 -0.36 3.97 -7.44
N PHE A 132 -0.98 3.70 -6.30
CA PHE A 132 -0.56 4.31 -5.03
C PHE A 132 0.88 3.93 -4.67
N LYS A 133 1.25 2.66 -4.79
CA LYS A 133 2.61 2.20 -4.50
C LYS A 133 3.64 2.90 -5.39
N ILE A 134 3.34 3.06 -6.68
CA ILE A 134 4.21 3.74 -7.64
C ILE A 134 4.35 5.24 -7.28
N GLU A 135 3.23 5.90 -6.99
CA GLU A 135 3.24 7.31 -6.61
C GLU A 135 3.97 7.54 -5.28
N LEU A 136 3.71 6.71 -4.26
CA LEU A 136 4.38 6.79 -2.96
C LEU A 136 5.89 6.67 -3.08
N ARG A 137 6.41 5.88 -4.02
CA ARG A 137 7.83 5.68 -4.23
C ARG A 137 8.58 6.97 -4.55
N GLN A 138 7.92 7.95 -5.14
CA GLN A 138 8.53 9.25 -5.48
C GLN A 138 8.81 10.10 -4.22
N TYR A 139 8.11 9.84 -3.11
CA TYR A 139 8.20 10.61 -1.87
C TYR A 139 8.88 9.83 -0.74
N GLU A 140 8.49 8.56 -0.57
CA GLU A 140 8.96 7.66 0.51
C GLU A 140 9.25 6.28 -0.08
N HIS A 141 10.43 6.15 -0.66
CA HIS A 141 10.90 4.95 -1.35
C HIS A 141 10.85 3.71 -0.45
N GLU A 142 11.38 3.80 0.77
CA GLU A 142 11.44 2.69 1.71
C GLU A 142 10.05 2.23 2.14
N TRP A 143 9.11 3.17 2.27
CA TRP A 143 7.72 2.83 2.60
C TRP A 143 7.01 2.15 1.42
N SER A 144 7.20 2.65 0.22
CA SER A 144 6.68 1.99 -0.98
C SER A 144 7.20 0.55 -1.10
N ASP A 145 8.50 0.33 -0.87
CA ASP A 145 9.15 -0.98 -1.06
C ASP A 145 8.59 -2.07 -0.15
N ILE A 146 8.04 -1.71 1.02
CA ILE A 146 7.45 -2.70 1.94
C ILE A 146 5.97 -2.97 1.66
N LEU A 147 5.34 -2.25 0.74
CA LEU A 147 3.98 -2.55 0.31
C LEU A 147 3.99 -3.75 -0.64
N VAL A 148 3.77 -4.92 -0.10
CA VAL A 148 3.82 -6.20 -0.82
C VAL A 148 2.53 -7.00 -0.59
N PRO A 149 2.12 -7.89 -1.51
CA PRO A 149 0.98 -8.75 -1.30
C PRO A 149 1.24 -9.78 -0.19
N ASN A 150 0.17 -10.31 0.38
CA ASN A 150 0.24 -11.19 1.54
C ASN A 150 1.06 -12.48 1.30
N CYS A 151 1.07 -12.99 0.07
CA CYS A 151 1.88 -14.17 -0.29
C CYS A 151 3.39 -13.89 -0.26
N ILE A 152 3.81 -12.68 -0.62
CA ILE A 152 5.21 -12.23 -0.49
C ILE A 152 5.57 -12.06 1.00
N TYR A 153 4.72 -11.38 1.77
CA TYR A 153 4.92 -11.22 3.22
C TYR A 153 5.10 -12.57 3.94
N ARG A 154 4.21 -13.54 3.66
CA ARG A 154 4.18 -14.84 4.34
C ARG A 154 5.09 -15.90 3.72
N CYS A 155 5.75 -15.60 2.61
CA CYS A 155 6.49 -16.58 1.80
C CYS A 155 5.61 -17.79 1.43
N GLY A 156 4.37 -17.53 1.06
CA GLY A 156 3.37 -18.54 0.69
C GLY A 156 1.97 -17.94 0.57
N CYS A 157 1.12 -18.57 -0.23
CA CYS A 157 -0.26 -18.11 -0.41
C CYS A 157 -1.12 -18.48 0.82
N PRO A 158 -1.70 -17.50 1.54
CA PRO A 158 -2.55 -17.76 2.69
C PRO A 158 -4.03 -17.91 2.36
N GLU A 159 -4.42 -17.74 1.09
CA GLU A 159 -5.81 -17.78 0.66
C GLU A 159 -6.33 -19.23 0.57
N PHE A 160 -7.64 -19.44 0.76
CA PHE A 160 -8.27 -20.75 0.64
C PHE A 160 -8.06 -21.40 -0.75
N SER A 161 -8.00 -20.57 -1.79
CA SER A 161 -7.68 -20.98 -3.15
C SER A 161 -6.60 -20.05 -3.70
N MET A 162 -5.66 -20.61 -4.45
CA MET A 162 -4.67 -19.80 -5.14
C MET A 162 -5.33 -18.94 -6.21
N CYS A 163 -4.78 -17.74 -6.46
CA CYS A 163 -5.22 -16.91 -7.57
C CYS A 163 -5.02 -17.63 -8.91
N LYS A 164 -5.88 -17.31 -9.90
CA LYS A 164 -5.83 -17.92 -11.24
C LYS A 164 -4.48 -17.69 -11.93
N GLU A 165 -3.90 -16.52 -11.71
CA GLU A 165 -2.62 -16.06 -12.25
C GLU A 165 -1.42 -16.78 -11.62
N ARG A 166 -1.63 -17.56 -10.55
CA ARG A 166 -0.58 -18.26 -9.80
C ARG A 166 0.62 -17.35 -9.48
N PHE A 167 0.33 -16.11 -9.12
CA PHE A 167 1.31 -15.05 -8.93
C PHE A 167 2.50 -15.49 -8.06
N PHE A 168 2.25 -16.11 -6.89
CA PHE A 168 3.33 -16.54 -6.01
C PHE A 168 4.24 -17.61 -6.65
N ALA A 169 3.68 -18.52 -7.46
CA ALA A 169 4.49 -19.51 -8.17
C ALA A 169 5.37 -18.87 -9.25
N ARG A 170 4.86 -17.87 -9.99
CA ARG A 170 5.66 -17.09 -10.96
C ARG A 170 6.79 -16.34 -10.26
N PHE A 171 6.48 -15.70 -9.14
CA PHE A 171 7.48 -15.03 -8.31
C PHE A 171 8.56 -16.00 -7.79
N CYS A 172 8.19 -17.19 -7.30
CA CYS A 172 9.16 -18.19 -6.88
C CYS A 172 10.09 -18.61 -8.02
N LYS A 173 9.53 -18.84 -9.21
CA LYS A 173 10.32 -19.16 -10.41
C LYS A 173 11.32 -18.04 -10.74
N TYR A 174 10.88 -16.79 -10.72
CA TYR A 174 11.75 -15.63 -10.89
C TYR A 174 12.89 -15.61 -9.85
N CYS A 175 12.58 -15.87 -8.58
CA CYS A 175 13.59 -15.92 -7.52
C CYS A 175 14.60 -17.06 -7.71
N GLU A 176 14.14 -18.24 -8.16
CA GLU A 176 15.01 -19.39 -8.48
C GLU A 176 15.98 -19.06 -9.63
N GLU A 177 15.46 -18.47 -10.72
CA GLU A 177 16.26 -18.06 -11.89
C GLU A 177 17.30 -16.99 -11.54
N ASN A 178 17.02 -16.13 -10.57
CA ASN A 178 17.92 -15.05 -10.12
C ASN A 178 18.71 -15.41 -8.84
N GLN A 179 18.64 -16.64 -8.35
CA GLN A 179 19.37 -17.15 -7.17
C GLN A 179 19.06 -16.35 -5.88
N ILE A 180 17.84 -15.90 -5.71
CA ILE A 180 17.38 -15.08 -4.58
C ILE A 180 16.92 -15.96 -3.42
N ASN A 181 17.41 -15.69 -2.20
CA ASN A 181 16.97 -16.39 -1.00
C ASN A 181 15.61 -15.87 -0.51
N THR A 182 14.53 -16.54 -0.87
CA THR A 182 13.18 -16.16 -0.47
C THR A 182 12.90 -16.30 1.03
N ASN A 183 13.71 -17.01 1.79
CA ASN A 183 13.62 -17.09 3.26
C ASN A 183 14.14 -15.80 3.93
N ASN A 184 15.01 -15.05 3.27
CA ASN A 184 15.42 -13.73 3.72
C ASN A 184 14.35 -12.70 3.34
N ILE A 185 13.68 -12.11 4.32
CA ILE A 185 12.59 -11.18 4.09
C ILE A 185 13.04 -9.92 3.32
N GLN A 186 14.27 -9.44 3.55
CA GLN A 186 14.79 -8.25 2.87
C GLN A 186 15.06 -8.53 1.40
N GLU A 187 15.69 -9.66 1.09
CA GLU A 187 15.93 -10.11 -0.29
C GLU A 187 14.61 -10.37 -1.00
N ARG A 188 13.66 -11.03 -0.35
CA ARG A 188 12.34 -11.34 -0.90
C ARG A 188 11.55 -10.07 -1.25
N TYR A 189 11.60 -9.02 -0.40
CA TYR A 189 10.92 -7.77 -0.67
C TYR A 189 11.60 -6.99 -1.79
N ALA A 190 12.93 -6.96 -1.84
CA ALA A 190 13.68 -6.37 -2.95
C ALA A 190 13.32 -7.08 -4.27
N ALA A 191 13.39 -8.41 -4.29
CA ALA A 191 13.02 -9.21 -5.46
C ALA A 191 11.57 -9.00 -5.92
N TYR A 192 10.63 -8.82 -4.97
CA TYR A 192 9.26 -8.49 -5.35
C TYR A 192 9.17 -7.13 -6.03
N ASN A 193 9.89 -6.12 -5.57
CA ASN A 193 9.88 -4.82 -6.22
C ASN A 193 10.48 -4.88 -7.63
N ASP A 194 11.59 -5.59 -7.81
CA ASP A 194 12.20 -5.79 -9.12
C ASP A 194 11.23 -6.53 -10.06
N PHE A 195 10.62 -7.61 -9.60
CA PHE A 195 9.63 -8.38 -10.35
C PHE A 195 8.37 -7.55 -10.67
N PHE A 196 7.89 -6.74 -9.74
CA PHE A 196 6.74 -5.88 -9.91
C PHE A 196 6.94 -4.83 -11.01
N TYR A 197 8.13 -4.25 -11.12
CA TYR A 197 8.43 -3.28 -12.17
C TYR A 197 8.74 -3.97 -13.50
N TYR A 198 9.46 -5.09 -13.48
CA TYR A 198 9.74 -5.90 -14.68
C TYR A 198 8.45 -6.35 -15.40
N GLU A 199 7.48 -6.91 -14.68
CA GLU A 199 6.19 -7.33 -15.28
C GLU A 199 5.38 -6.16 -15.89
N ARG A 200 5.71 -4.91 -15.58
CA ARG A 200 5.01 -3.74 -16.11
C ARG A 200 5.66 -3.19 -17.37
N GLU A 201 6.96 -3.28 -17.48
CA GLU A 201 7.67 -2.89 -18.71
C GLU A 201 7.23 -3.76 -19.89
N ASP A 202 6.95 -5.06 -19.64
CA ASP A 202 6.44 -5.99 -20.66
C ASP A 202 4.96 -5.72 -21.10
N ILE A 203 4.21 -4.89 -20.38
CA ILE A 203 2.81 -4.57 -20.71
C ILE A 203 2.70 -3.28 -21.54
N ASP A 204 3.68 -2.40 -21.45
CA ASP A 204 3.70 -1.11 -22.14
C ASP A 204 4.40 -1.19 -23.53
N GLU A 205 4.92 -2.35 -23.94
CA GLU A 205 5.39 -2.69 -25.30
C GLU A 205 4.30 -3.42 -26.10
#